data_ad8c740cb1f7ae0d6c5219bfba46fe18
#
_entry.id   ad8c740cb1f7ae0d6c5219bfba46fe18
#
_cell.length_a   1.000
_cell.length_b   1.000
_cell.length_c   1.000
_cell.angle_alpha   90.00
_cell.angle_beta   90.00
_cell.angle_gamma   90.00
#
_symmetry.space_group_name_H-M   'P 1'
#
loop_
_entity.id
_entity.type
_entity.pdbx_description
1 polymer ?
#
loop_
_entity_poly.entity_id
_entity_poly.type
_entity_poly.pdbx_seq_one_letter_code
_entity_poly.pdbx_strand_id
1 'polypeptide(L)'
;MILYERRDHAALVTIDRPERHNAIDGPTAQALLDAFNRFATDDDAHVLVLTGAGDQAFCAGADLKALETLNPDAPGGPMGFTRITPAKPAIAAIRGWCVAGGLELALWCDLRIAREDARFGCLERRWGVPLIDGGTQRLPRVVGLGRALDLILTGREVDAQEALTMGLVNEVVPDPLARALELAEAIAAFPQDTMLSDREATLAAGGLELEARLGRERIGTALEGAQRFRVRP
;
A
#
# COMPACT_ATOMS: atom_id res chain seq x y z
N MET A 1 -4.44 -17.48 -5.09
CA MET A 1 -4.61 -17.68 -3.63
C MET A 1 -4.04 -16.46 -2.91
N ILE A 2 -4.49 -16.14 -1.69
CA ILE A 2 -3.85 -15.14 -0.83
C ILE A 2 -3.21 -15.90 0.34
N LEU A 3 -1.93 -15.62 0.58
CA LEU A 3 -1.22 -16.15 1.73
C LEU A 3 -1.10 -15.07 2.79
N TYR A 4 -1.33 -15.42 4.05
CA TYR A 4 -1.15 -14.54 5.20
C TYR A 4 -0.18 -15.21 6.18
N GLU A 5 0.93 -14.55 6.43
CA GLU A 5 1.96 -14.99 7.35
C GLU A 5 2.31 -13.86 8.31
N ARG A 6 2.38 -14.11 9.61
CA ARG A 6 2.94 -13.16 10.55
C ARG A 6 4.45 -13.39 10.67
N ARG A 7 5.22 -12.34 10.47
CA ARG A 7 6.67 -12.28 10.67
C ARG A 7 6.96 -11.19 11.68
N ASP A 8 7.28 -11.59 12.90
CA ASP A 8 7.44 -10.69 14.03
C ASP A 8 6.24 -9.73 14.14
N HIS A 9 6.43 -8.42 13.94
CA HIS A 9 5.36 -7.43 13.98
C HIS A 9 4.76 -7.09 12.59
N ALA A 10 5.20 -7.78 11.54
CA ALA A 10 4.67 -7.60 10.21
C ALA A 10 3.63 -8.68 9.86
N ALA A 11 2.49 -8.26 9.29
CA ALA A 11 1.58 -9.13 8.57
C ALA A 11 1.99 -9.17 7.09
N LEU A 12 2.64 -10.25 6.66
CA LEU A 12 2.97 -10.46 5.26
C LEU A 12 1.77 -11.05 4.52
N VAL A 13 1.25 -10.29 3.56
CA VAL A 13 0.17 -10.70 2.67
C VAL A 13 0.73 -10.87 1.26
N THR A 14 0.64 -12.08 0.72
CA THR A 14 1.17 -12.41 -0.61
C THR A 14 0.02 -12.77 -1.56
N ILE A 15 -0.08 -12.07 -2.68
CA ILE A 15 -0.95 -12.45 -3.79
C ILE A 15 -0.26 -13.59 -4.54
N ASP A 16 -0.79 -14.80 -4.44
CA ASP A 16 -0.18 -16.01 -4.98
C ASP A 16 -0.98 -16.56 -6.17
N ARG A 17 -0.81 -15.91 -7.32
CA ARG A 17 -1.33 -16.28 -8.64
C ARG A 17 -0.31 -15.92 -9.74
N PRO A 18 0.96 -16.39 -9.63
CA PRO A 18 2.03 -15.98 -10.54
C PRO A 18 1.72 -16.30 -12.00
N GLU A 19 1.00 -17.39 -12.30
CA GLU A 19 0.54 -17.79 -13.64
C GLU A 19 -0.45 -16.79 -14.29
N ARG A 20 -1.00 -15.88 -13.48
CA ARG A 20 -1.88 -14.77 -13.88
C ARG A 20 -1.26 -13.41 -13.62
N HIS A 21 0.07 -13.32 -13.44
CA HIS A 21 0.73 -12.09 -13.02
C HIS A 21 0.10 -11.46 -11.77
N ASN A 22 -0.35 -12.29 -10.84
CA ASN A 22 -1.03 -11.90 -9.60
C ASN A 22 -2.27 -11.00 -9.83
N ALA A 23 -2.97 -11.16 -10.98
CA ALA A 23 -4.21 -10.48 -11.25
C ALA A 23 -5.33 -10.94 -10.31
N ILE A 24 -6.26 -10.04 -9.99
CA ILE A 24 -7.31 -10.23 -9.00
C ILE A 24 -8.64 -10.57 -9.67
N ASP A 25 -9.23 -11.68 -9.29
CA ASP A 25 -10.63 -12.05 -9.55
C ASP A 25 -11.46 -11.92 -8.26
N GLY A 26 -12.78 -12.16 -8.34
CA GLY A 26 -13.69 -12.03 -7.20
C GLY A 26 -13.26 -12.85 -5.97
N PRO A 27 -12.96 -14.15 -6.10
CA PRO A 27 -12.45 -14.95 -4.98
C PRO A 27 -11.15 -14.40 -4.37
N THR A 28 -10.25 -13.89 -5.20
CA THR A 28 -8.99 -13.30 -4.73
C THR A 28 -9.23 -11.97 -4.01
N ALA A 29 -10.14 -11.13 -4.51
CA ALA A 29 -10.55 -9.88 -3.85
C ALA A 29 -11.16 -10.15 -2.47
N GLN A 30 -12.02 -11.17 -2.35
CA GLN A 30 -12.58 -11.56 -1.07
C GLN A 30 -11.48 -12.05 -0.10
N ALA A 31 -10.56 -12.88 -0.56
CA ALA A 31 -9.45 -13.38 0.26
C ALA A 31 -8.49 -12.24 0.69
N LEU A 32 -8.30 -11.21 -0.15
CA LEU A 32 -7.57 -9.98 0.23
C LEU A 32 -8.30 -9.21 1.33
N LEU A 33 -9.62 -9.07 1.23
CA LEU A 33 -10.43 -8.44 2.27
C LEU A 33 -10.35 -9.21 3.59
N ASP A 34 -10.39 -10.54 3.54
CA ASP A 34 -10.28 -11.40 4.72
C ASP A 34 -8.88 -11.25 5.37
N ALA A 35 -7.82 -11.20 4.56
CA ALA A 35 -6.46 -10.96 5.04
C ALA A 35 -6.31 -9.58 5.68
N PHE A 36 -6.91 -8.55 5.08
CA PHE A 36 -6.95 -7.20 5.64
C PHE A 36 -7.69 -7.18 6.98
N ASN A 37 -8.87 -7.79 7.07
CA ASN A 37 -9.65 -7.84 8.31
C ASN A 37 -8.89 -8.58 9.43
N ARG A 38 -8.19 -9.66 9.08
CA ARG A 38 -7.31 -10.37 10.02
C ARG A 38 -6.20 -9.44 10.54
N PHE A 39 -5.51 -8.73 9.65
CA PHE A 39 -4.48 -7.75 10.04
C PHE A 39 -5.05 -6.64 10.92
N ALA A 40 -6.22 -6.10 10.57
CA ALA A 40 -6.84 -5.01 11.31
C ALA A 40 -7.14 -5.36 12.78
N THR A 41 -7.44 -6.65 13.06
CA THR A 41 -7.78 -7.16 14.40
C THR A 41 -6.63 -7.89 15.11
N ASP A 42 -5.45 -8.02 14.49
CA ASP A 42 -4.27 -8.67 15.10
C ASP A 42 -3.42 -7.61 15.82
N ASP A 43 -3.55 -7.55 17.15
CA ASP A 43 -2.85 -6.56 17.98
C ASP A 43 -1.31 -6.71 17.95
N ASP A 44 -0.80 -7.89 17.62
CA ASP A 44 0.64 -8.15 17.50
C ASP A 44 1.20 -7.75 16.12
N ALA A 45 0.34 -7.54 15.11
CA ALA A 45 0.74 -7.10 13.77
C ALA A 45 0.61 -5.58 13.66
N HIS A 46 1.73 -4.88 13.60
CA HIS A 46 1.77 -3.42 13.56
C HIS A 46 1.83 -2.86 12.14
N VAL A 47 2.37 -3.61 11.18
CA VAL A 47 2.56 -3.16 9.79
C VAL A 47 2.12 -4.27 8.83
N LEU A 48 1.38 -3.92 7.79
CA LEU A 48 1.09 -4.84 6.69
C LEU A 48 2.17 -4.71 5.62
N VAL A 49 2.72 -5.84 5.17
CA VAL A 49 3.58 -5.91 3.98
C VAL A 49 2.83 -6.67 2.88
N LEU A 50 2.54 -5.99 1.77
CA LEU A 50 1.85 -6.56 0.61
C LEU A 50 2.84 -6.86 -0.51
N THR A 51 2.79 -8.07 -1.06
CA THR A 51 3.66 -8.47 -2.19
C THR A 51 2.96 -9.45 -3.13
N GLY A 52 3.54 -9.67 -4.30
CA GLY A 52 3.13 -10.72 -5.24
C GLY A 52 4.09 -11.90 -5.22
N ALA A 53 3.57 -13.12 -5.37
CA ALA A 53 4.40 -14.32 -5.51
C ALA A 53 5.13 -14.34 -6.86
N GLY A 54 6.31 -14.97 -6.88
CA GLY A 54 7.18 -15.05 -8.06
C GLY A 54 7.87 -13.73 -8.37
N ASP A 55 8.50 -13.67 -9.54
CA ASP A 55 9.37 -12.57 -9.94
C ASP A 55 8.78 -11.67 -11.04
N GLN A 56 7.68 -12.09 -11.67
CA GLN A 56 7.17 -11.42 -12.87
C GLN A 56 6.26 -10.24 -12.57
N ALA A 57 5.51 -10.28 -11.48
CA ALA A 57 4.57 -9.22 -11.16
C ALA A 57 4.30 -9.12 -9.65
N PHE A 58 4.18 -7.90 -9.17
CA PHE A 58 3.49 -7.59 -7.94
C PHE A 58 1.99 -7.87 -8.11
N CYS A 59 1.35 -7.18 -9.05
CA CYS A 59 -0.05 -7.40 -9.45
C CYS A 59 -0.34 -6.68 -10.77
N ALA A 60 -0.98 -7.36 -11.70
CA ALA A 60 -1.38 -6.81 -13.00
C ALA A 60 -2.78 -6.17 -12.99
N GLY A 61 -3.42 -6.03 -11.83
CA GLY A 61 -4.76 -5.47 -11.69
C GLY A 61 -5.87 -6.52 -11.75
N ALA A 62 -7.04 -6.14 -12.24
CA ALA A 62 -8.16 -7.06 -12.41
C ALA A 62 -7.86 -8.16 -13.42
N ASP A 63 -8.27 -9.39 -13.10
CA ASP A 63 -8.22 -10.50 -14.06
C ASP A 63 -9.31 -10.29 -15.12
N LEU A 64 -8.93 -9.78 -16.30
CA LEU A 64 -9.85 -9.49 -17.39
C LEU A 64 -10.57 -10.73 -17.94
N LYS A 65 -10.06 -11.93 -17.66
CA LYS A 65 -10.73 -13.19 -18.05
C LYS A 65 -11.79 -13.63 -17.05
N ALA A 66 -11.87 -12.97 -15.91
CA ALA A 66 -12.82 -13.23 -14.83
C ALA A 66 -13.39 -11.91 -14.28
N LEU A 67 -13.46 -10.86 -15.12
CA LEU A 67 -13.86 -9.50 -14.72
C LEU A 67 -15.28 -9.48 -14.13
N GLU A 68 -16.18 -10.33 -14.63
CA GLU A 68 -17.57 -10.49 -14.17
C GLU A 68 -17.65 -10.99 -12.71
N THR A 69 -16.59 -11.56 -12.17
CA THR A 69 -16.56 -12.03 -10.76
C THR A 69 -16.27 -10.90 -9.77
N LEU A 70 -15.75 -9.77 -10.25
CA LEU A 70 -15.49 -8.60 -9.42
C LEU A 70 -16.77 -7.79 -9.19
N ASN A 71 -16.95 -7.31 -7.96
CA ASN A 71 -18.06 -6.44 -7.61
C ASN A 71 -17.60 -4.97 -7.56
N PRO A 72 -17.95 -4.13 -8.55
CA PRO A 72 -17.55 -2.70 -8.54
C PRO A 72 -18.21 -1.90 -7.41
N ASP A 73 -19.32 -2.39 -6.87
CA ASP A 73 -20.08 -1.75 -5.79
C ASP A 73 -19.71 -2.29 -4.40
N ALA A 74 -18.70 -3.18 -4.31
CA ALA A 74 -18.23 -3.68 -3.02
C ALA A 74 -17.79 -2.52 -2.12
N PRO A 75 -18.24 -2.46 -0.85
CA PRO A 75 -17.88 -1.37 0.07
C PRO A 75 -16.35 -1.22 0.24
N GLY A 76 -15.61 -2.32 0.24
CA GLY A 76 -14.16 -2.32 0.32
C GLY A 76 -13.44 -2.01 -0.99
N GLY A 77 -14.17 -1.90 -2.09
CA GLY A 77 -13.66 -1.76 -3.45
C GLY A 77 -13.55 -3.09 -4.18
N PRO A 78 -13.56 -3.09 -5.53
CA PRO A 78 -13.48 -4.29 -6.35
C PRO A 78 -12.22 -5.13 -6.10
N MET A 79 -11.12 -4.52 -5.66
CA MET A 79 -9.87 -5.22 -5.29
C MET A 79 -9.85 -5.69 -3.82
N GLY A 80 -11.01 -5.64 -3.12
CA GLY A 80 -11.21 -6.17 -1.78
C GLY A 80 -11.21 -5.11 -0.67
N PHE A 81 -10.15 -4.33 -0.48
CA PHE A 81 -10.01 -3.38 0.64
C PHE A 81 -9.57 -1.97 0.24
N THR A 82 -9.39 -1.70 -1.03
CA THR A 82 -8.77 -0.46 -1.53
C THR A 82 -9.51 0.83 -1.17
N ARG A 83 -10.82 0.74 -0.85
CA ARG A 83 -11.64 1.86 -0.37
C ARG A 83 -11.65 2.00 1.15
N ILE A 84 -11.06 1.07 1.87
CA ILE A 84 -10.95 1.13 3.34
C ILE A 84 -9.62 1.79 3.70
N THR A 85 -9.64 2.82 4.55
CA THR A 85 -8.40 3.41 5.07
C THR A 85 -7.89 2.54 6.21
N PRO A 86 -6.66 2.00 6.13
CA PRO A 86 -6.12 1.17 7.20
C PRO A 86 -5.78 2.02 8.43
N ALA A 87 -6.07 1.51 9.62
CA ALA A 87 -5.66 2.15 10.87
C ALA A 87 -4.15 2.00 11.14
N LYS A 88 -3.53 0.97 10.58
CA LYS A 88 -2.11 0.64 10.75
C LYS A 88 -1.33 0.84 9.43
N PRO A 89 -0.01 1.07 9.48
CA PRO A 89 0.81 1.26 8.29
C PRO A 89 0.82 0.07 7.34
N ALA A 90 1.03 0.35 6.06
CA ALA A 90 1.17 -0.67 5.01
C ALA A 90 2.34 -0.33 4.07
N ILE A 91 3.08 -1.35 3.65
CA ILE A 91 4.23 -1.26 2.74
C ILE A 91 4.02 -2.21 1.56
N ALA A 92 4.13 -1.72 0.33
CA ALA A 92 4.16 -2.55 -0.87
C ALA A 92 5.61 -2.94 -1.22
N ALA A 93 5.87 -4.24 -1.33
CA ALA A 93 7.14 -4.80 -1.79
C ALA A 93 6.97 -5.28 -3.24
N ILE A 94 7.56 -4.56 -4.20
CA ILE A 94 7.19 -4.61 -5.61
C ILE A 94 8.31 -5.21 -6.45
N ARG A 95 7.99 -6.28 -7.22
CA ARG A 95 8.83 -6.88 -8.25
C ARG A 95 8.03 -6.97 -9.54
N GLY A 96 8.68 -6.77 -10.69
CA GLY A 96 8.05 -6.86 -12.00
C GLY A 96 6.85 -5.92 -12.17
N TRP A 97 5.77 -6.40 -12.76
CA TRP A 97 4.61 -5.58 -13.13
C TRP A 97 3.76 -5.16 -11.92
N CYS A 98 3.56 -3.86 -11.76
CA CYS A 98 2.67 -3.22 -10.80
C CYS A 98 1.80 -2.21 -11.56
N VAL A 99 0.71 -2.68 -12.17
CA VAL A 99 -0.05 -1.90 -13.16
C VAL A 99 -1.54 -1.96 -12.93
N ALA A 100 -2.26 -1.00 -13.47
CA ALA A 100 -3.73 -0.92 -13.36
C ALA A 100 -4.18 -1.00 -11.89
N GLY A 101 -5.13 -1.88 -11.55
CA GLY A 101 -5.55 -2.11 -10.16
C GLY A 101 -4.41 -2.55 -9.23
N GLY A 102 -3.34 -3.17 -9.76
CA GLY A 102 -2.13 -3.48 -9.00
C GLY A 102 -1.37 -2.22 -8.57
N LEU A 103 -1.34 -1.18 -9.42
CA LEU A 103 -0.84 0.14 -9.04
C LEU A 103 -1.74 0.78 -7.97
N GLU A 104 -3.07 0.60 -8.06
CA GLU A 104 -4.02 1.10 -7.06
C GLU A 104 -3.81 0.43 -5.69
N LEU A 105 -3.54 -0.89 -5.66
CA LEU A 105 -3.14 -1.61 -4.44
C LEU A 105 -1.83 -1.07 -3.86
N ALA A 106 -0.82 -0.83 -4.70
CA ALA A 106 0.44 -0.26 -4.25
C ALA A 106 0.27 1.18 -3.73
N LEU A 107 -0.57 2.00 -4.35
CA LEU A 107 -0.91 3.35 -3.92
C LEU A 107 -1.75 3.39 -2.64
N TRP A 108 -2.45 2.30 -2.31
CA TRP A 108 -3.15 2.17 -1.04
C TRP A 108 -2.18 2.01 0.13
N CYS A 109 -1.01 1.39 -0.09
CA CYS A 109 0.05 1.31 0.90
C CYS A 109 0.68 2.69 1.14
N ASP A 110 1.18 2.93 2.36
CA ASP A 110 1.88 4.16 2.74
C ASP A 110 3.22 4.29 2.01
N LEU A 111 3.99 3.19 1.98
CA LEU A 111 5.31 3.11 1.36
C LEU A 111 5.32 2.07 0.22
N ARG A 112 6.18 2.30 -0.75
CA ARG A 112 6.40 1.43 -1.93
C ARG A 112 7.88 1.23 -2.13
N ILE A 113 8.34 -0.01 -1.98
CA ILE A 113 9.72 -0.43 -2.18
C ILE A 113 9.76 -1.29 -3.43
N ALA A 114 10.59 -0.92 -4.40
CA ALA A 114 10.62 -1.58 -5.69
C ALA A 114 11.97 -2.26 -5.98
N ARG A 115 11.94 -3.29 -6.83
CA ARG A 115 13.14 -3.83 -7.47
C ARG A 115 13.40 -3.07 -8.77
N GLU A 116 14.63 -3.10 -9.27
CA GLU A 116 15.04 -2.39 -10.49
C GLU A 116 14.24 -2.80 -11.75
N ASP A 117 13.76 -4.04 -11.78
CA ASP A 117 12.92 -4.55 -12.88
C ASP A 117 11.45 -4.15 -12.79
N ALA A 118 11.04 -3.46 -11.75
CA ALA A 118 9.64 -3.07 -11.58
C ALA A 118 9.17 -2.14 -12.70
N ARG A 119 7.91 -2.37 -13.14
CA ARG A 119 7.24 -1.58 -14.18
C ARG A 119 5.88 -1.13 -13.68
N PHE A 120 5.58 0.14 -13.89
CA PHE A 120 4.37 0.79 -13.41
C PHE A 120 3.60 1.40 -14.58
N GLY A 121 2.29 1.59 -14.40
CA GLY A 121 1.47 2.31 -15.38
C GLY A 121 -0.02 2.10 -15.20
N CYS A 122 -0.80 3.01 -15.78
CA CYS A 122 -2.26 2.92 -15.86
C CYS A 122 -2.64 2.16 -17.15
N LEU A 123 -2.23 0.89 -17.25
CA LEU A 123 -2.35 0.12 -18.50
C LEU A 123 -3.78 -0.36 -18.81
N GLU A 124 -4.69 -0.28 -17.83
CA GLU A 124 -6.13 -0.52 -18.02
C GLU A 124 -6.73 0.37 -19.10
N ARG A 125 -6.10 1.54 -19.35
CA ARG A 125 -6.50 2.48 -20.40
C ARG A 125 -6.56 1.84 -21.78
N ARG A 126 -5.66 0.89 -22.05
CA ARG A 126 -5.60 0.15 -23.32
C ARG A 126 -6.81 -0.74 -23.56
N TRP A 127 -7.54 -1.09 -22.49
CA TRP A 127 -8.67 -2.01 -22.49
C TRP A 127 -10.00 -1.34 -22.14
N GLY A 128 -10.02 0.00 -21.92
CA GLY A 128 -11.21 0.74 -21.55
C GLY A 128 -11.73 0.47 -20.14
N VAL A 129 -10.91 -0.13 -19.29
CA VAL A 129 -11.24 -0.36 -17.87
C VAL A 129 -10.94 0.91 -17.08
N PRO A 130 -11.83 1.39 -16.19
CA PRO A 130 -11.57 2.56 -15.36
C PRO A 130 -10.73 2.22 -14.12
N LEU A 131 -10.00 3.21 -13.60
CA LEU A 131 -9.43 3.18 -12.26
C LEU A 131 -10.54 3.45 -11.25
N ILE A 132 -10.91 2.48 -10.42
CA ILE A 132 -12.02 2.58 -9.46
C ILE A 132 -11.66 2.13 -8.04
N ASP A 133 -10.41 1.79 -7.81
CA ASP A 133 -9.86 1.36 -6.53
C ASP A 133 -9.02 2.45 -5.83
N GLY A 134 -9.24 3.71 -6.21
CA GLY A 134 -8.65 4.89 -5.58
C GLY A 134 -7.43 5.48 -6.29
N GLY A 135 -7.02 4.92 -7.43
CA GLY A 135 -5.87 5.40 -8.20
C GLY A 135 -6.00 6.85 -8.62
N THR A 136 -7.17 7.26 -9.11
CA THR A 136 -7.44 8.65 -9.51
C THR A 136 -7.33 9.66 -8.37
N GLN A 137 -7.46 9.22 -7.12
CA GLN A 137 -7.38 10.06 -5.93
C GLN A 137 -5.99 10.02 -5.28
N ARG A 138 -5.32 8.85 -5.28
CA ARG A 138 -4.03 8.68 -4.62
C ARG A 138 -2.84 9.04 -5.50
N LEU A 139 -2.88 8.67 -6.79
CA LEU A 139 -1.76 8.93 -7.70
C LEU A 139 -1.37 10.42 -7.76
N PRO A 140 -2.31 11.38 -7.95
CA PRO A 140 -1.93 12.80 -7.98
C PRO A 140 -1.42 13.34 -6.64
N ARG A 141 -1.77 12.73 -5.51
CA ARG A 141 -1.22 13.10 -4.20
C ARG A 141 0.22 12.61 -4.03
N VAL A 142 0.58 11.52 -4.68
CA VAL A 142 1.91 10.92 -4.60
C VAL A 142 2.88 11.56 -5.59
N VAL A 143 2.50 11.69 -6.87
CA VAL A 143 3.43 12.15 -7.93
C VAL A 143 3.16 13.57 -8.44
N GLY A 144 2.12 14.22 -7.93
CA GLY A 144 1.62 15.49 -8.41
C GLY A 144 0.68 15.34 -9.62
N LEU A 145 -0.22 16.33 -9.80
CA LEU A 145 -1.30 16.27 -10.79
C LEU A 145 -0.80 16.07 -12.23
N GLY A 146 0.25 16.79 -12.63
CA GLY A 146 0.75 16.73 -14.01
C GLY A 146 1.27 15.35 -14.39
N ARG A 147 2.07 14.71 -13.52
CA ARG A 147 2.59 13.35 -13.74
C ARG A 147 1.50 12.29 -13.66
N ALA A 148 0.55 12.47 -12.74
CA ALA A 148 -0.61 11.57 -12.66
C ALA A 148 -1.44 11.58 -13.94
N LEU A 149 -1.72 12.78 -14.50
CA LEU A 149 -2.45 12.92 -15.76
C LEU A 149 -1.66 12.35 -16.95
N ASP A 150 -0.33 12.52 -16.99
CA ASP A 150 0.50 11.89 -17.99
C ASP A 150 0.31 10.36 -18.00
N LEU A 151 0.41 9.70 -16.85
CA LEU A 151 0.22 8.26 -16.74
C LEU A 151 -1.23 7.82 -17.08
N ILE A 152 -2.23 8.53 -16.56
CA ILE A 152 -3.64 8.18 -16.75
C ILE A 152 -4.08 8.37 -18.21
N LEU A 153 -3.64 9.44 -18.87
CA LEU A 153 -4.09 9.77 -20.22
C LEU A 153 -3.34 8.95 -21.28
N THR A 154 -2.04 8.75 -21.09
CA THR A 154 -1.20 8.05 -22.09
C THR A 154 -1.20 6.55 -21.93
N GLY A 155 -1.43 6.03 -20.70
CA GLY A 155 -1.26 4.62 -20.38
C GLY A 155 0.16 4.12 -20.67
N ARG A 156 1.17 5.02 -20.55
CA ARG A 156 2.57 4.65 -20.75
C ARG A 156 3.12 3.88 -19.55
N GLU A 157 4.17 3.15 -19.81
CA GLU A 157 4.93 2.44 -18.81
C GLU A 157 5.99 3.35 -18.18
N VAL A 158 6.30 3.10 -16.92
CA VAL A 158 7.33 3.76 -16.11
C VAL A 158 8.22 2.69 -15.51
N ASP A 159 9.52 2.83 -15.64
CA ASP A 159 10.48 1.95 -14.97
C ASP A 159 10.71 2.36 -13.49
N ALA A 160 11.45 1.54 -12.75
CA ALA A 160 11.69 1.76 -11.34
C ALA A 160 12.46 3.06 -11.06
N GLN A 161 13.39 3.46 -11.93
CA GLN A 161 14.20 4.65 -11.73
C GLN A 161 13.41 5.94 -12.00
N GLU A 162 12.56 5.94 -13.04
CA GLU A 162 11.63 7.04 -13.29
C GLU A 162 10.60 7.12 -12.15
N ALA A 163 10.09 5.96 -11.67
CA ALA A 163 9.16 5.90 -10.55
C ALA A 163 9.77 6.47 -9.26
N LEU A 164 11.06 6.21 -8.99
CA LEU A 164 11.78 6.82 -7.88
C LEU A 164 11.93 8.34 -8.06
N THR A 165 12.31 8.78 -9.26
CA THR A 165 12.50 10.19 -9.58
C THR A 165 11.21 11.01 -9.44
N MET A 166 10.06 10.43 -9.76
CA MET A 166 8.76 11.11 -9.62
C MET A 166 8.13 10.95 -8.23
N GLY A 167 8.74 10.19 -7.33
CA GLY A 167 8.22 9.92 -5.99
C GLY A 167 7.12 8.87 -5.96
N LEU A 168 6.92 8.09 -7.03
CA LEU A 168 5.95 6.99 -7.04
C LEU A 168 6.40 5.86 -6.13
N VAL A 169 7.69 5.57 -6.05
CA VAL A 169 8.28 4.64 -5.09
C VAL A 169 9.25 5.37 -4.16
N ASN A 170 9.42 4.85 -2.96
CA ASN A 170 10.26 5.42 -1.91
C ASN A 170 11.72 4.97 -2.02
N GLU A 171 11.93 3.71 -2.41
CA GLU A 171 13.26 3.10 -2.57
C GLU A 171 13.27 2.13 -3.77
N VAL A 172 14.44 1.99 -4.41
CA VAL A 172 14.74 0.93 -5.36
C VAL A 172 15.90 0.11 -4.83
N VAL A 173 15.67 -1.18 -4.56
CA VAL A 173 16.62 -2.07 -3.88
C VAL A 173 16.62 -3.47 -4.53
N PRO A 174 17.68 -4.28 -4.35
CA PRO A 174 17.74 -5.63 -4.91
C PRO A 174 16.66 -6.58 -4.36
N ASP A 175 16.33 -6.50 -3.07
CA ASP A 175 15.27 -7.30 -2.42
C ASP A 175 14.27 -6.40 -1.70
N PRO A 176 13.17 -6.02 -2.39
CA PRO A 176 12.15 -5.16 -1.80
C PRO A 176 11.38 -5.81 -0.66
N LEU A 177 11.26 -7.16 -0.64
CA LEU A 177 10.57 -7.84 0.44
C LEU A 177 11.38 -7.81 1.73
N ALA A 178 12.67 -8.15 1.67
CA ALA A 178 13.56 -8.05 2.83
C ALA A 178 13.57 -6.61 3.37
N ARG A 179 13.71 -5.62 2.49
CA ARG A 179 13.71 -4.20 2.89
C ARG A 179 12.37 -3.74 3.50
N ALA A 180 11.24 -4.19 2.96
CA ALA A 180 9.92 -3.88 3.51
C ALA A 180 9.73 -4.47 4.92
N LEU A 181 10.22 -5.69 5.16
CA LEU A 181 10.18 -6.32 6.49
C LEU A 181 11.10 -5.60 7.49
N GLU A 182 12.31 -5.19 7.09
CA GLU A 182 13.19 -4.36 7.93
C GLU A 182 12.52 -3.04 8.32
N LEU A 183 11.87 -2.36 7.36
CA LEU A 183 11.14 -1.13 7.63
C LEU A 183 9.93 -1.37 8.54
N ALA A 184 9.23 -2.49 8.37
CA ALA A 184 8.11 -2.84 9.22
C ALA A 184 8.53 -3.00 10.68
N GLU A 185 9.65 -3.68 10.95
CA GLU A 185 10.21 -3.80 12.31
C GLU A 185 10.68 -2.45 12.86
N ALA A 186 11.32 -1.61 12.04
CA ALA A 186 11.72 -0.28 12.47
C ALA A 186 10.51 0.60 12.86
N ILE A 187 9.42 0.53 12.09
CA ILE A 187 8.15 1.24 12.37
C ILE A 187 7.50 0.68 13.63
N ALA A 188 7.48 -0.64 13.79
CA ALA A 188 6.89 -1.30 14.96
C ALA A 188 7.61 -0.97 16.27
N ALA A 189 8.91 -0.64 16.21
CA ALA A 189 9.71 -0.28 17.37
C ALA A 189 9.39 1.13 17.95
N PHE A 190 8.68 1.99 17.20
CA PHE A 190 8.28 3.30 17.69
C PHE A 190 7.03 3.22 18.59
N PRO A 191 6.82 4.22 19.49
CA PRO A 191 5.55 4.38 20.21
C PRO A 191 4.38 4.52 19.22
N GLN A 192 3.53 3.51 19.15
CA GLN A 192 2.49 3.40 18.11
C GLN A 192 1.46 4.53 18.20
N ASP A 193 1.04 4.91 19.40
CA ASP A 193 -0.03 5.91 19.61
C ASP A 193 0.24 7.25 18.91
N THR A 194 1.46 7.78 19.06
CA THR A 194 1.82 9.09 18.49
C THR A 194 2.04 8.98 16.98
N MET A 195 2.75 7.94 16.53
CA MET A 195 3.01 7.71 15.11
C MET A 195 1.71 7.50 14.32
N LEU A 196 0.78 6.68 14.84
CA LEU A 196 -0.53 6.44 14.20
C LEU A 196 -1.40 7.70 14.18
N SER A 197 -1.33 8.54 15.24
CA SER A 197 -2.01 9.83 15.28
C SER A 197 -1.52 10.79 14.18
N ASP A 198 -0.19 10.89 14.00
CA ASP A 198 0.42 11.72 12.95
C ASP A 198 0.05 11.21 11.55
N ARG A 199 0.08 9.87 11.37
CA ARG A 199 -0.35 9.23 10.13
C ARG A 199 -1.82 9.51 9.82
N GLU A 200 -2.72 9.39 10.80
CA GLU A 200 -4.16 9.68 10.65
C GLU A 200 -4.36 11.13 10.21
N ALA A 201 -3.74 12.09 10.89
CA ALA A 201 -3.81 13.51 10.55
C ALA A 201 -3.33 13.78 9.11
N THR A 202 -2.23 13.14 8.71
CA THR A 202 -1.65 13.26 7.36
C THR A 202 -2.59 12.73 6.28
N LEU A 203 -3.14 11.53 6.48
CA LEU A 203 -4.03 10.88 5.50
C LEU A 203 -5.38 11.60 5.36
N ALA A 204 -5.92 12.08 6.48
CA ALA A 204 -7.19 12.79 6.48
C ALA A 204 -7.09 14.16 5.78
N ALA A 205 -5.89 14.73 5.68
CA ALA A 205 -5.66 16.08 5.14
C ALA A 205 -6.60 17.15 5.76
N GLY A 206 -6.97 16.94 7.05
CA GLY A 206 -7.97 17.71 7.79
C GLY A 206 -7.49 19.07 8.32
N GLY A 207 -6.28 19.50 7.92
CA GLY A 207 -5.69 20.77 8.31
C GLY A 207 -5.19 20.79 9.76
N LEU A 208 -4.69 21.97 10.18
CA LEU A 208 -4.02 22.17 11.48
C LEU A 208 -4.94 21.93 12.70
N GLU A 209 -6.24 22.09 12.56
CA GLU A 209 -7.18 21.83 13.66
C GLU A 209 -7.26 20.35 14.02
N LEU A 210 -7.33 19.46 13.01
CA LEU A 210 -7.31 18.02 13.21
C LEU A 210 -5.98 17.58 13.82
N GLU A 211 -4.86 18.04 13.25
CA GLU A 211 -3.50 17.75 13.74
C GLU A 211 -3.36 18.16 15.22
N ALA A 212 -3.75 19.40 15.57
CA ALA A 212 -3.69 19.90 16.95
C ALA A 212 -4.58 19.12 17.91
N ARG A 213 -5.76 18.63 17.46
CA ARG A 213 -6.64 17.80 18.28
C ARG A 213 -6.01 16.45 18.58
N LEU A 214 -5.58 15.74 17.53
CA LEU A 214 -4.96 14.42 17.67
C LEU A 214 -3.66 14.48 18.49
N GLY A 215 -2.83 15.52 18.29
CA GLY A 215 -1.63 15.75 19.08
C GLY A 215 -1.91 15.98 20.57
N ARG A 216 -2.96 16.75 20.91
CA ARG A 216 -3.36 16.93 22.31
C ARG A 216 -3.81 15.64 22.98
N GLU A 217 -4.53 14.78 22.25
CA GLU A 217 -4.97 13.47 22.75
C GLU A 217 -3.81 12.55 23.10
N ARG A 218 -2.62 12.76 22.50
CA ARG A 218 -1.39 11.95 22.68
C ARG A 218 -0.31 12.62 23.53
N ILE A 219 -0.62 13.78 24.15
CA ILE A 219 0.39 14.55 24.92
C ILE A 219 0.98 13.74 26.10
N GLY A 220 0.20 12.85 26.71
CA GLY A 220 0.66 11.97 27.78
C GLY A 220 1.82 11.08 27.33
N THR A 221 1.68 10.42 26.19
CA THR A 221 2.74 9.57 25.59
C THR A 221 4.00 10.38 25.27
N ALA A 222 3.84 11.62 24.78
CA ALA A 222 4.97 12.52 24.52
C ALA A 222 5.72 12.90 25.79
N LEU A 223 5.02 13.16 26.90
CA LEU A 223 5.62 13.48 28.18
C LEU A 223 6.41 12.29 28.77
N GLU A 224 5.87 11.09 28.66
CA GLU A 224 6.57 9.86 29.05
C GLU A 224 7.83 9.62 28.21
N GLY A 225 7.74 9.86 26.89
CA GLY A 225 8.89 9.81 25.97
C GLY A 225 9.99 10.79 26.37
N ALA A 226 9.63 12.03 26.70
CA ALA A 226 10.56 13.05 27.16
C ALA A 226 11.24 12.67 28.50
N GLN A 227 10.52 12.01 29.42
CA GLN A 227 11.11 11.48 30.65
C GLN A 227 12.15 10.40 30.36
N ARG A 228 11.83 9.42 29.49
CA ARG A 228 12.80 8.39 29.07
C ARG A 228 14.05 8.98 28.41
N PHE A 229 13.89 10.02 27.62
CA PHE A 229 15.01 10.73 26.99
C PHE A 229 15.95 11.36 28.02
N ARG A 230 15.42 11.98 29.08
CA ARG A 230 16.21 12.66 30.12
C ARG A 230 17.04 11.71 30.99
N VAL A 231 16.64 10.45 31.11
CA VAL A 231 17.34 9.45 31.94
C VAL A 231 18.25 8.52 31.11
N ARG A 232 18.38 8.75 29.81
CA ARG A 232 19.38 8.05 28.99
C ARG A 232 20.77 8.57 29.35
N PRO A 233 21.74 7.67 29.68
CA PRO A 233 23.10 8.04 29.98
C PRO A 233 23.84 8.66 28.79
#